data_d6f8b5c8a59e8c4a24f8a64813403c58
#
_entry.id   d6f8b5c8a59e8c4a24f8a64813403c58
#
_cell.length_a   1.000
_cell.length_b   1.000
_cell.length_c   1.000
_cell.angle_alpha   90.00
_cell.angle_beta   90.00
_cell.angle_gamma   90.00
#
_symmetry.space_group_name_H-M   'P 1'
#
loop_
_entity.id
_entity.type
_entity.pdbx_description
1 polymer ?
#
loop_
_entity_poly.entity_id
_entity_poly.type
_entity_poly.pdbx_seq_one_letter_code
_entity_poly.pdbx_strand_id
1 'polypeptide(L)'
;TALKVMRSAGINPANGKEVFIDRDGNPTYEYDYRDKYVAGDTTPAVQGSFGLSMSWRSFDLSMNFAYRLGASIYNQTLATKVEGASPTSNADRRVFYDRWKAPGDKARYKNIANRETTPPTDRFVATEYALEGSSLKLSYMLPDAFCRRLHLRRVRISASTGDLFNISTIRRERGLDYPFARVFQASLTVNL
;
A
#
# COMPACT_ATOMS: atom_id res chain seq x y z
N THR A 1 -9.53 -9.47 11.82
CA THR A 1 -10.83 -9.39 11.12
C THR A 1 -10.83 -10.30 9.90
N ALA A 2 -11.77 -11.25 9.85
CA ALA A 2 -11.84 -12.25 8.79
C ALA A 2 -12.04 -11.62 7.40
N LEU A 3 -11.14 -11.89 6.47
CA LEU A 3 -11.24 -11.50 5.06
C LEU A 3 -12.05 -12.57 4.30
N LYS A 4 -13.27 -12.22 3.90
CA LYS A 4 -14.18 -13.12 3.20
C LYS A 4 -14.24 -12.80 1.71
N VAL A 5 -13.87 -13.75 0.88
CA VAL A 5 -13.90 -13.66 -0.59
C VAL A 5 -14.38 -14.99 -1.18
N MET A 6 -14.77 -14.99 -2.45
CA MET A 6 -15.10 -16.22 -3.15
C MET A 6 -13.83 -16.89 -3.69
N ARG A 7 -13.82 -18.22 -3.71
CA ARG A 7 -12.70 -18.98 -4.26
C ARG A 7 -12.72 -18.91 -5.79
N SER A 8 -11.56 -18.75 -6.41
CA SER A 8 -11.41 -18.66 -7.85
C SER A 8 -10.43 -19.71 -8.38
N ALA A 9 -10.79 -20.38 -9.46
CA ALA A 9 -9.89 -21.22 -10.22
C ALA A 9 -9.06 -20.43 -11.26
N GLY A 10 -9.23 -19.10 -11.32
CA GLY A 10 -8.55 -18.22 -12.26
C GLY A 10 -9.35 -17.94 -13.53
N ILE A 11 -8.64 -17.51 -14.56
CA ILE A 11 -9.23 -17.18 -15.85
C ILE A 11 -9.23 -18.43 -16.75
N ASN A 12 -10.40 -18.79 -17.28
CA ASN A 12 -10.51 -19.91 -18.20
C ASN A 12 -9.80 -19.58 -19.52
N PRO A 13 -8.79 -20.37 -19.92
CA PRO A 13 -8.04 -20.13 -21.16
C PRO A 13 -8.92 -20.18 -22.43
N ALA A 14 -10.03 -20.90 -22.41
CA ALA A 14 -10.87 -21.06 -23.60
C ALA A 14 -11.71 -19.82 -23.92
N ASN A 15 -12.18 -19.07 -22.88
CA ASN A 15 -13.14 -17.98 -23.05
C ASN A 15 -12.78 -16.68 -22.33
N GLY A 16 -11.69 -16.66 -21.55
CA GLY A 16 -11.23 -15.48 -20.83
C GLY A 16 -12.11 -15.01 -19.67
N LYS A 17 -13.08 -15.83 -19.25
CA LYS A 17 -13.93 -15.56 -18.08
C LYS A 17 -13.32 -16.12 -16.81
N GLU A 18 -13.56 -15.49 -15.68
CA GLU A 18 -13.20 -16.03 -14.37
C GLU A 18 -14.08 -17.22 -14.02
N VAL A 19 -13.46 -18.27 -13.51
CA VAL A 19 -14.13 -19.45 -12.99
C VAL A 19 -14.10 -19.38 -11.46
N PHE A 20 -15.26 -19.37 -10.86
CA PHE A 20 -15.43 -19.45 -9.41
C PHE A 20 -15.58 -20.88 -8.95
N ILE A 21 -15.33 -21.11 -7.69
CA ILE A 21 -15.59 -22.40 -7.03
C ILE A 21 -16.67 -22.16 -5.99
N ASP A 22 -17.78 -22.86 -6.11
CA ASP A 22 -18.88 -22.80 -5.17
C ASP A 22 -18.54 -23.45 -3.81
N ARG A 23 -19.47 -23.44 -2.88
CA ARG A 23 -19.29 -24.03 -1.55
C ARG A 23 -19.07 -25.54 -1.59
N ASP A 24 -19.64 -26.20 -2.58
CA ASP A 24 -19.56 -27.65 -2.77
C ASP A 24 -18.31 -28.08 -3.54
N GLY A 25 -17.51 -27.12 -4.00
CA GLY A 25 -16.26 -27.32 -4.71
C GLY A 25 -16.41 -27.43 -6.23
N ASN A 26 -17.60 -27.14 -6.79
CA ASN A 26 -17.84 -27.20 -8.21
C ASN A 26 -17.45 -25.90 -8.92
N PRO A 27 -16.93 -25.96 -10.15
CA PRO A 27 -16.64 -24.78 -10.95
C PRO A 27 -17.92 -24.14 -11.47
N THR A 28 -18.03 -22.81 -11.33
CA THR A 28 -19.15 -22.02 -11.82
C THR A 28 -18.67 -20.70 -12.43
N TYR A 29 -19.48 -20.10 -13.29
CA TYR A 29 -19.27 -18.74 -13.81
C TYR A 29 -20.13 -17.70 -13.09
N GLU A 30 -20.99 -18.15 -12.19
CA GLU A 30 -21.87 -17.27 -11.42
C GLU A 30 -21.24 -16.96 -10.07
N TYR A 31 -21.21 -15.68 -9.74
CA TYR A 31 -20.73 -15.22 -8.44
C TYR A 31 -21.90 -15.19 -7.44
N ASP A 32 -21.80 -15.96 -6.36
CA ASP A 32 -22.72 -15.91 -5.24
C ASP A 32 -21.98 -15.49 -3.96
N TYR A 33 -22.48 -14.43 -3.31
CA TYR A 33 -21.89 -13.95 -2.07
C TYR A 33 -21.98 -14.97 -0.92
N ARG A 34 -22.88 -15.95 -1.00
CA ARG A 34 -23.06 -17.04 -0.03
C ARG A 34 -21.91 -18.05 -0.07
N ASP A 35 -21.20 -18.14 -1.18
CA ASP A 35 -20.07 -19.05 -1.37
C ASP A 35 -18.73 -18.46 -0.89
N LYS A 36 -18.76 -17.28 -0.26
CA LYS A 36 -17.57 -16.70 0.33
C LYS A 36 -17.04 -17.55 1.47
N TYR A 37 -15.74 -17.71 1.50
CA TYR A 37 -14.99 -18.35 2.58
C TYR A 37 -14.01 -17.36 3.22
N VAL A 38 -13.46 -17.73 4.37
CA VAL A 38 -12.41 -16.94 5.04
C VAL A 38 -11.07 -17.24 4.39
N ALA A 39 -10.58 -16.30 3.58
CA ALA A 39 -9.29 -16.43 2.89
C ALA A 39 -8.08 -15.99 3.75
N GLY A 40 -8.35 -15.36 4.89
CA GLY A 40 -7.31 -14.93 5.83
C GLY A 40 -7.82 -13.95 6.87
N ASP A 41 -6.88 -13.45 7.67
CA ASP A 41 -7.16 -12.40 8.66
C ASP A 41 -6.48 -11.09 8.23
N THR A 42 -7.22 -9.99 8.26
CA THR A 42 -6.69 -8.66 7.96
C THR A 42 -5.87 -8.09 9.11
N THR A 43 -5.99 -8.69 10.30
CA THR A 43 -5.18 -8.32 11.46
C THR A 43 -3.76 -8.89 11.28
N PRO A 44 -2.71 -8.07 11.34
CA PRO A 44 -1.35 -8.56 11.30
C PRO A 44 -1.06 -9.53 12.45
N ALA A 45 -0.33 -10.60 12.18
CA ALA A 45 0.15 -11.51 13.23
C ALA A 45 1.09 -10.78 14.22
N VAL A 46 1.90 -9.86 13.68
CA VAL A 46 2.78 -9.00 14.48
C VAL A 46 2.77 -7.59 13.86
N GLN A 47 2.62 -6.59 14.73
CA GLN A 47 2.77 -5.18 14.34
C GLN A 47 3.37 -4.37 15.47
N GLY A 48 4.04 -3.30 15.12
CA GLY A 48 4.65 -2.43 16.10
C GLY A 48 5.36 -1.24 15.46
N SER A 49 6.01 -0.47 16.32
CA SER A 49 6.86 0.63 15.90
C SER A 49 8.15 0.66 16.72
N PHE A 50 9.19 1.20 16.14
CA PHE A 50 10.44 1.48 16.82
C PHE A 50 11.00 2.82 16.35
N GLY A 51 11.75 3.48 17.23
CA GLY A 51 12.39 4.76 16.92
C GLY A 51 13.87 4.71 17.14
N LEU A 52 14.59 5.52 16.40
CA LEU A 52 16.00 5.82 16.57
C LEU A 52 16.14 7.30 16.89
N SER A 53 16.86 7.61 17.97
CA SER A 53 17.24 8.98 18.31
C SER A 53 18.76 9.04 18.47
N MET A 54 19.38 10.02 17.84
CA MET A 54 20.81 10.25 17.91
C MET A 54 21.08 11.74 18.10
N SER A 55 21.90 12.04 19.08
CA SER A 55 22.37 13.42 19.35
C SER A 55 23.86 13.47 19.12
N TRP A 56 24.29 14.42 18.31
CA TRP A 56 25.70 14.68 18.08
C TRP A 56 25.98 16.18 18.06
N ARG A 57 26.76 16.64 19.04
CA ARG A 57 27.02 18.07 19.26
C ARG A 57 25.71 18.85 19.36
N SER A 58 25.44 19.72 18.38
CA SER A 58 24.24 20.56 18.30
C SER A 58 23.13 19.99 17.40
N PHE A 59 23.33 18.77 16.89
CA PHE A 59 22.36 18.10 16.03
C PHE A 59 21.63 17.00 16.78
N ASP A 60 20.30 16.99 16.63
CA ASP A 60 19.44 15.90 17.07
C ASP A 60 18.72 15.32 15.85
N LEU A 61 18.87 14.01 15.65
CA LEU A 61 18.18 13.23 14.63
C LEU A 61 17.18 12.30 15.32
N SER A 62 15.97 12.26 14.83
CA SER A 62 14.94 11.31 15.26
C SER A 62 14.28 10.69 14.07
N MET A 63 14.15 9.36 14.05
CA MET A 63 13.50 8.57 13.00
C MET A 63 12.53 7.60 13.65
N ASN A 64 11.34 7.45 13.06
CA ASN A 64 10.36 6.48 13.50
C ASN A 64 9.99 5.54 12.35
N PHE A 65 9.85 4.28 12.70
CA PHE A 65 9.49 3.20 11.78
C PHE A 65 8.29 2.46 12.32
N ALA A 66 7.45 1.96 11.42
CA ALA A 66 6.36 1.07 11.75
C ALA A 66 6.47 -0.21 10.90
N TYR A 67 6.08 -1.33 11.46
CA TYR A 67 6.07 -2.60 10.74
C TYR A 67 4.77 -3.35 10.96
N ARG A 68 4.37 -4.11 9.93
CA ARG A 68 3.21 -5.02 9.94
C ARG A 68 3.60 -6.30 9.23
N LEU A 69 3.34 -7.43 9.86
CA LEU A 69 3.74 -8.74 9.36
C LEU A 69 2.56 -9.71 9.39
N GLY A 70 2.31 -10.38 8.28
CA GLY A 70 1.37 -11.48 8.18
C GLY A 70 -0.11 -11.10 8.09
N ALA A 71 -0.45 -9.88 7.69
CA ALA A 71 -1.83 -9.50 7.39
C ALA A 71 -2.27 -10.01 6.02
N SER A 72 -3.46 -10.59 5.92
CA SER A 72 -4.09 -10.90 4.63
C SER A 72 -4.81 -9.66 4.10
N ILE A 73 -4.42 -9.20 2.91
CA ILE A 73 -4.98 -8.00 2.31
C ILE A 73 -5.58 -8.31 0.96
N TYR A 74 -6.79 -7.81 0.72
CA TYR A 74 -7.38 -7.77 -0.61
C TYR A 74 -6.80 -6.57 -1.37
N ASN A 75 -6.08 -6.84 -2.46
CA ASN A 75 -5.50 -5.79 -3.30
C ASN A 75 -6.54 -5.19 -4.23
N GLN A 76 -7.35 -4.27 -3.69
CA GLN A 76 -8.41 -3.56 -4.41
C GLN A 76 -7.87 -2.86 -5.66
N THR A 77 -6.65 -2.34 -5.61
CA THR A 77 -6.03 -1.64 -6.74
C THR A 77 -5.82 -2.57 -7.93
N LEU A 78 -5.34 -3.79 -7.71
CA LEU A 78 -5.21 -4.77 -8.79
C LEU A 78 -6.57 -5.13 -9.39
N ALA A 79 -7.60 -5.31 -8.56
CA ALA A 79 -8.93 -5.65 -9.02
C ALA A 79 -9.58 -4.51 -9.85
N THR A 80 -9.47 -3.27 -9.38
CA THR A 80 -10.20 -2.14 -10.00
C THR A 80 -9.38 -1.40 -11.07
N LYS A 81 -8.09 -1.19 -10.85
CA LYS A 81 -7.25 -0.34 -11.72
C LYS A 81 -6.40 -1.15 -12.71
N VAL A 82 -6.17 -2.43 -12.44
CA VAL A 82 -5.47 -3.32 -13.36
C VAL A 82 -6.45 -4.21 -14.10
N GLU A 83 -7.20 -5.07 -13.42
CA GLU A 83 -8.15 -5.97 -14.10
C GLU A 83 -9.36 -5.22 -14.67
N GLY A 84 -9.98 -4.37 -13.86
CA GLY A 84 -11.13 -3.55 -14.26
C GLY A 84 -10.75 -2.25 -14.98
N ALA A 85 -9.53 -2.11 -15.49
CA ALA A 85 -9.08 -0.89 -16.15
C ALA A 85 -9.92 -0.54 -17.37
N SER A 86 -10.20 0.77 -17.54
CA SER A 86 -10.86 1.28 -18.74
C SER A 86 -9.80 1.61 -19.81
N PRO A 87 -9.92 1.09 -21.03
CA PRO A 87 -9.00 1.44 -22.13
C PRO A 87 -9.15 2.90 -22.61
N THR A 88 -10.21 3.58 -22.16
CA THR A 88 -10.45 5.00 -22.48
C THR A 88 -9.86 5.97 -21.48
N SER A 89 -9.26 5.45 -20.40
CA SER A 89 -8.65 6.24 -19.32
C SER A 89 -7.16 6.01 -19.26
N ASN A 90 -6.45 6.90 -18.58
CA ASN A 90 -5.04 6.68 -18.29
C ASN A 90 -4.91 5.44 -17.40
N ALA A 91 -4.22 4.41 -17.89
CA ALA A 91 -4.17 3.09 -17.28
C ALA A 91 -2.75 2.73 -16.79
N ASP A 92 -2.68 1.93 -15.75
CA ASP A 92 -1.43 1.37 -15.26
C ASP A 92 -0.78 0.46 -16.33
N ARG A 93 0.55 0.52 -16.46
CA ARG A 93 1.31 -0.31 -17.41
C ARG A 93 1.02 -1.81 -17.25
N ARG A 94 0.72 -2.28 -16.04
CA ARG A 94 0.38 -3.68 -15.75
C ARG A 94 -0.87 -4.16 -16.46
N VAL A 95 -1.76 -3.27 -16.90
CA VAL A 95 -2.98 -3.59 -17.66
C VAL A 95 -2.67 -4.36 -18.94
N PHE A 96 -1.48 -4.17 -19.52
CA PHE A 96 -1.09 -4.82 -20.78
C PHE A 96 -0.45 -6.19 -20.60
N TYR A 97 -0.08 -6.56 -19.37
CA TYR A 97 0.59 -7.81 -19.06
C TYR A 97 -0.37 -8.84 -18.45
N ASP A 98 -0.07 -10.11 -18.63
CA ASP A 98 -0.78 -11.26 -18.04
C ASP A 98 -2.30 -11.25 -18.27
N ARG A 99 -2.74 -10.67 -19.37
CA ARG A 99 -4.15 -10.51 -19.73
C ARG A 99 -4.54 -11.46 -20.86
N TRP A 100 -5.68 -12.10 -20.70
CA TRP A 100 -6.24 -12.97 -21.72
C TRP A 100 -6.59 -12.19 -23.00
N LYS A 101 -6.13 -12.67 -24.17
CA LYS A 101 -6.31 -12.04 -25.48
C LYS A 101 -7.01 -12.97 -26.47
N ALA A 102 -6.64 -14.26 -26.45
CA ALA A 102 -7.16 -15.24 -27.38
C ALA A 102 -7.35 -16.61 -26.71
N PRO A 103 -8.25 -17.48 -27.27
CA PRO A 103 -8.42 -18.83 -26.76
C PRO A 103 -7.09 -19.59 -26.67
N GLY A 104 -6.84 -20.20 -25.53
CA GLY A 104 -5.58 -20.87 -25.19
C GLY A 104 -4.63 -20.08 -24.33
N ASP A 105 -4.83 -18.76 -24.16
CA ASP A 105 -3.98 -17.93 -23.32
C ASP A 105 -4.15 -18.27 -21.83
N LYS A 106 -3.04 -18.58 -21.18
CA LYS A 106 -2.98 -18.67 -19.71
C LYS A 106 -2.71 -17.28 -19.15
N ALA A 107 -3.72 -16.66 -18.59
CA ALA A 107 -3.66 -15.29 -18.15
C ALA A 107 -4.10 -15.13 -16.69
N ARG A 108 -3.51 -14.14 -16.02
CA ARG A 108 -3.90 -13.76 -14.66
C ARG A 108 -5.14 -12.87 -14.65
N TYR A 109 -5.34 -12.07 -15.70
CA TYR A 109 -6.42 -11.07 -15.78
C TYR A 109 -7.35 -11.40 -16.97
N LYS A 110 -8.64 -11.11 -16.80
CA LYS A 110 -9.66 -11.28 -17.85
C LYS A 110 -9.40 -10.39 -19.07
N ASN A 111 -10.11 -10.64 -20.16
CA ASN A 111 -10.03 -9.80 -21.36
C ASN A 111 -10.38 -8.35 -21.05
N ILE A 112 -9.63 -7.39 -21.61
CA ILE A 112 -9.85 -5.95 -21.41
C ILE A 112 -11.21 -5.48 -21.94
N ALA A 113 -11.77 -6.18 -22.92
CA ALA A 113 -13.12 -5.90 -23.44
C ALA A 113 -14.24 -6.32 -22.48
N ASN A 114 -13.94 -7.23 -21.52
CA ASN A 114 -14.89 -7.59 -20.49
C ASN A 114 -14.97 -6.49 -19.42
N ARG A 115 -16.08 -5.73 -19.47
CA ARG A 115 -16.37 -4.59 -18.58
C ARG A 115 -17.12 -4.96 -17.31
N GLU A 116 -17.45 -6.22 -17.11
CA GLU A 116 -18.09 -6.68 -15.89
C GLU A 116 -17.25 -6.33 -14.67
N THR A 117 -17.92 -5.91 -13.59
CA THR A 117 -17.23 -5.64 -12.33
C THR A 117 -16.56 -6.92 -11.83
N THR A 118 -15.29 -6.82 -11.47
CA THR A 118 -14.56 -7.94 -10.88
C THR A 118 -15.01 -8.14 -9.44
N PRO A 119 -15.65 -9.26 -9.12
CA PRO A 119 -16.08 -9.52 -7.75
C PRO A 119 -14.89 -9.86 -6.84
N PRO A 120 -15.05 -9.75 -5.50
CA PRO A 120 -13.99 -10.06 -4.56
C PRO A 120 -13.68 -11.56 -4.54
N THR A 121 -12.53 -11.95 -5.11
CA THR A 121 -12.02 -13.32 -5.13
C THR A 121 -10.62 -13.41 -4.53
N ASP A 122 -10.21 -14.62 -4.19
CA ASP A 122 -8.90 -14.89 -3.58
C ASP A 122 -7.70 -14.63 -4.49
N ARG A 123 -7.93 -14.47 -5.82
CA ARG A 123 -6.88 -14.06 -6.77
C ARG A 123 -6.19 -12.75 -6.39
N PHE A 124 -6.87 -11.89 -5.68
CA PHE A 124 -6.38 -10.58 -5.24
C PHE A 124 -6.03 -10.53 -3.76
N VAL A 125 -6.13 -11.66 -3.06
CA VAL A 125 -5.68 -11.77 -1.67
C VAL A 125 -4.19 -12.09 -1.64
N ALA A 126 -3.46 -11.33 -0.83
CA ALA A 126 -2.04 -11.56 -0.62
C ALA A 126 -1.65 -11.27 0.82
N THR A 127 -0.58 -11.92 1.31
CA THR A 127 -0.04 -11.68 2.64
C THR A 127 0.90 -10.48 2.61
N GLU A 128 0.64 -9.50 3.47
CA GLU A 128 1.44 -8.30 3.61
C GLU A 128 2.52 -8.45 4.66
N TYR A 129 3.74 -8.13 4.25
CA TYR A 129 4.88 -7.82 5.12
C TYR A 129 5.32 -6.41 4.76
N ALA A 130 5.21 -5.47 5.69
CA ALA A 130 5.49 -4.07 5.43
C ALA A 130 6.39 -3.45 6.48
N LEU A 131 7.32 -2.62 6.02
CA LEU A 131 8.14 -1.73 6.83
C LEU A 131 7.98 -0.31 6.29
N GLU A 132 7.57 0.60 7.16
CA GLU A 132 7.31 2.00 6.83
C GLU A 132 8.27 2.91 7.60
N GLY A 133 8.93 3.84 6.91
CA GLY A 133 9.61 4.97 7.52
C GLY A 133 8.58 6.08 7.76
N SER A 134 8.08 6.17 9.00
CA SER A 134 6.94 7.03 9.32
C SER A 134 7.30 8.49 9.42
N SER A 135 8.45 8.82 10.04
CA SER A 135 8.89 10.20 10.20
C SER A 135 10.40 10.32 10.35
N LEU A 136 10.91 11.46 9.91
CA LEU A 136 12.28 11.91 10.11
C LEU A 136 12.24 13.34 10.62
N LYS A 137 12.98 13.63 11.68
CA LYS A 137 13.17 14.97 12.21
C LYS A 137 14.65 15.20 12.44
N LEU A 138 15.17 16.29 11.89
CA LEU A 138 16.49 16.80 12.15
C LEU A 138 16.36 18.15 12.84
N SER A 139 17.03 18.33 13.96
CA SER A 139 17.06 19.58 14.70
C SER A 139 18.51 20.04 14.87
N TYR A 140 18.70 21.35 14.85
CA TYR A 140 19.98 21.99 15.10
C TYR A 140 19.81 23.06 16.16
N MET A 141 20.63 22.98 17.22
CA MET A 141 20.70 23.99 18.27
C MET A 141 21.80 25.00 17.94
N LEU A 142 21.45 26.26 17.82
CA LEU A 142 22.44 27.28 17.56
C LEU A 142 23.42 27.42 18.77
N PRO A 143 24.71 27.68 18.48
CA PRO A 143 25.70 27.90 19.54
C PRO A 143 25.34 29.09 20.46
N ASP A 144 25.60 28.94 21.75
CA ASP A 144 25.27 29.96 22.73
C ASP A 144 25.93 31.32 22.46
N ALA A 145 27.16 31.31 21.87
CA ALA A 145 27.86 32.52 21.46
C ALA A 145 27.06 33.34 20.42
N PHE A 146 26.37 32.66 19.50
CA PHE A 146 25.53 33.30 18.51
C PHE A 146 24.22 33.80 19.13
N CYS A 147 23.60 33.01 20.00
CA CYS A 147 22.37 33.39 20.68
C CYS A 147 22.57 34.63 21.54
N ARG A 148 23.68 34.71 22.30
CA ARG A 148 24.00 35.87 23.12
C ARG A 148 24.16 37.17 22.33
N ARG A 149 24.72 37.11 21.13
CA ARG A 149 24.83 38.31 20.27
C ARG A 149 23.47 38.87 19.86
N LEU A 150 22.45 38.00 19.77
CA LEU A 150 21.08 38.39 19.44
C LEU A 150 20.20 38.64 20.69
N HIS A 151 20.76 38.62 21.90
CA HIS A 151 20.03 38.73 23.17
C HIS A 151 18.97 37.62 23.35
N LEU A 152 19.27 36.43 22.83
CA LEU A 152 18.40 35.26 22.92
C LEU A 152 19.05 34.21 23.83
N ARG A 153 18.20 33.48 24.56
CA ARG A 153 18.69 32.37 25.41
C ARG A 153 19.01 31.12 24.57
N ARG A 154 18.10 30.77 23.66
CA ARG A 154 18.26 29.56 22.85
C ARG A 154 17.49 29.67 21.55
N VAL A 155 18.10 29.20 20.47
CA VAL A 155 17.44 29.07 19.15
C VAL A 155 17.60 27.65 18.64
N ARG A 156 16.49 27.03 18.25
CA ARG A 156 16.46 25.72 17.63
C ARG A 156 15.80 25.81 16.25
N ILE A 157 16.46 25.27 15.25
CA ILE A 157 15.92 25.10 13.90
C ILE A 157 15.64 23.61 13.73
N SER A 158 14.46 23.24 13.23
CA SER A 158 14.13 21.86 12.97
C SER A 158 13.51 21.72 11.58
N ALA A 159 13.85 20.62 10.92
CA ALA A 159 13.20 20.18 9.69
C ALA A 159 12.62 18.77 9.91
N SER A 160 11.43 18.53 9.41
CA SER A 160 10.80 17.21 9.50
C SER A 160 10.03 16.86 8.26
N THR A 161 9.94 15.57 7.99
CA THR A 161 9.13 15.01 6.91
C THR A 161 8.53 13.67 7.35
N GLY A 162 7.36 13.35 6.82
CA GLY A 162 6.72 12.06 6.98
C GLY A 162 6.87 11.19 5.73
N ASP A 163 6.32 9.98 5.78
CA ASP A 163 6.23 9.07 4.64
C ASP A 163 7.56 8.87 3.89
N LEU A 164 8.64 8.56 4.62
CA LEU A 164 9.99 8.43 4.05
C LEU A 164 10.04 7.35 2.98
N PHE A 165 9.55 6.18 3.32
CA PHE A 165 9.45 5.02 2.44
C PHE A 165 8.38 4.05 2.94
N ASN A 166 7.93 3.19 2.04
CA ASN A 166 7.09 2.02 2.34
C ASN A 166 7.64 0.84 1.54
N ILE A 167 8.22 -0.12 2.23
CA ILE A 167 8.68 -1.38 1.67
C ILE A 167 7.63 -2.42 2.05
N SER A 168 6.97 -2.98 1.05
CA SER A 168 5.91 -3.98 1.26
C SER A 168 5.97 -5.05 0.19
N THR A 169 5.61 -6.27 0.57
CA THR A 169 5.40 -7.39 -0.37
C THR A 169 4.22 -7.14 -1.30
N ILE A 170 3.28 -6.29 -0.89
CA ILE A 170 2.14 -5.88 -1.69
C ILE A 170 2.38 -4.46 -2.17
N ARG A 171 2.49 -4.29 -3.48
CA ARG A 171 2.60 -2.96 -4.07
C ARG A 171 1.26 -2.24 -3.94
N ARG A 172 1.20 -1.28 -3.03
CA ARG A 172 0.09 -0.34 -2.93
C ARG A 172 0.41 0.89 -3.77
N GLU A 173 -0.46 1.21 -4.71
CA GLU A 173 -0.33 2.46 -5.45
C GLU A 173 -0.79 3.60 -4.57
N ARG A 174 0.09 4.60 -4.41
CA ARG A 174 -0.23 5.86 -3.78
C ARG A 174 -0.62 6.87 -4.86
N GLY A 175 -1.60 7.71 -4.59
CA GLY A 175 -1.97 8.80 -5.47
C GLY A 175 -2.81 8.43 -6.69
N LEU A 176 -3.50 7.29 -6.67
CA LEU A 176 -4.42 6.91 -7.75
C LEU A 176 -5.68 7.76 -7.78
N ASP A 177 -6.21 8.08 -6.61
CA ASP A 177 -7.42 8.89 -6.46
C ASP A 177 -7.08 10.33 -6.09
N TYR A 178 -5.98 10.54 -5.35
CA TYR A 178 -5.47 11.86 -4.96
C TYR A 178 -3.96 11.92 -5.20
N PRO A 179 -3.42 13.07 -5.68
CA PRO A 179 -1.98 13.24 -5.84
C PRO A 179 -1.24 12.97 -4.53
N PHE A 180 -0.24 12.11 -4.56
CA PHE A 180 0.64 11.90 -3.41
C PHE A 180 1.66 13.04 -3.32
N ALA A 181 1.62 13.79 -2.22
CA ALA A 181 2.59 14.83 -1.94
C ALA A 181 3.38 14.51 -0.67
N ARG A 182 4.70 14.66 -0.72
CA ARG A 182 5.53 14.68 0.50
C ARG A 182 5.45 16.03 1.16
N VAL A 183 5.21 16.03 2.47
CA VAL A 183 5.17 17.25 3.26
C VAL A 183 6.51 17.44 3.96
N PHE A 184 7.14 18.59 3.75
CA PHE A 184 8.31 19.03 4.49
C PHE A 184 7.90 20.19 5.40
N GLN A 185 8.26 20.08 6.66
CA GLN A 185 7.97 21.09 7.66
C GLN A 185 9.28 21.67 8.18
N ALA A 186 9.36 22.97 8.29
CA ALA A 186 10.44 23.66 8.95
C ALA A 186 9.88 24.40 10.17
N SER A 187 10.60 24.37 11.27
CA SER A 187 10.23 25.10 12.48
C SER A 187 11.42 25.83 13.09
N LEU A 188 11.17 27.03 13.61
CA LEU A 188 12.10 27.84 14.36
C LEU A 188 11.52 28.04 15.77
N THR A 189 12.27 27.63 16.78
CA THR A 189 11.90 27.85 18.18
C THR A 189 12.91 28.83 18.79
N VAL A 190 12.41 29.92 19.34
CA VAL A 190 13.22 30.97 19.94
C VAL A 190 12.79 31.14 21.40
N ASN A 191 13.74 31.06 22.33
CA ASN A 191 13.56 31.36 23.73
C ASN A 191 14.29 32.68 24.03
N LEU A 192 13.56 33.62 24.58
CA LEU A 192 14.02 34.94 25.00
C LEU A 192 14.63 34.90 26.41
#